data_e520d20d24e3f28695ddf1f4559abbfc
#
_entry.id   e520d20d24e3f28695ddf1f4559abbfc
#
_cell.length_a   1.000
_cell.length_b   1.000
_cell.length_c   1.000
_cell.angle_alpha   90.00
_cell.angle_beta   90.00
_cell.angle_gamma   90.00
#
_symmetry.space_group_name_H-M   'P 1'
#
loop_
_entity.id
_entity.type
_entity.pdbx_description
1 polymer ?
#
loop_
_entity_poly.entity_id
_entity_poly.type
_entity_poly.pdbx_seq_one_letter_code
_entity_poly.pdbx_strand_id
1 'polypeptide(L)'
;MSKPYIYLSPPHMGDEERIKIDEAFASNWLSSVGPHIQAFEEEVAHYVGAQGAVALSSGTAAIHLALRLAGVEAGDYVLCSTFTFIASVNPILYLSGIPVFVDSEPNSWNMSPEALERACEQLAQEGKTPKAAVIVHLYGQSADMDAIMAICNRYGIIVVEDAAESLGTTYRGRHCGTIGHFGIYSFNGNKLITTSGGGMLVSSDPVALRKARHWATQAKED
;
A
#
# COMPACT_ATOMS: atom_id res chain seq x y z
N MET A 1 -11.60 40.07 -12.02
CA MET A 1 -12.06 38.71 -12.06
C MET A 1 -10.98 37.82 -11.45
N SER A 2 -11.26 37.07 -10.39
CA SER A 2 -10.30 36.11 -9.83
C SER A 2 -10.07 34.98 -10.85
N LYS A 3 -8.81 34.60 -11.05
CA LYS A 3 -8.49 33.43 -11.89
C LYS A 3 -9.17 32.19 -11.30
N PRO A 4 -9.73 31.27 -12.11
CA PRO A 4 -10.31 30.04 -11.61
C PRO A 4 -9.23 29.21 -10.89
N TYR A 5 -9.61 28.58 -9.76
CA TYR A 5 -8.71 27.68 -9.05
C TYR A 5 -8.56 26.38 -9.85
N ILE A 6 -7.32 25.93 -10.01
CA ILE A 6 -7.00 24.68 -10.71
C ILE A 6 -6.71 23.63 -9.64
N TYR A 7 -7.56 22.62 -9.54
CA TYR A 7 -7.36 21.49 -8.64
C TYR A 7 -6.35 20.49 -9.25
N LEU A 8 -5.53 19.90 -8.40
CA LEU A 8 -4.54 18.92 -8.84
C LEU A 8 -5.19 17.62 -9.34
N SER A 9 -6.15 17.08 -8.59
CA SER A 9 -6.81 15.82 -8.88
C SER A 9 -8.25 15.83 -8.32
N PRO A 10 -9.20 16.50 -8.99
CA PRO A 10 -10.61 16.43 -8.58
C PRO A 10 -11.19 15.05 -8.92
N PRO A 11 -12.09 14.50 -8.11
CA PRO A 11 -12.86 13.32 -8.48
C PRO A 11 -13.63 13.55 -9.79
N HIS A 12 -13.65 12.54 -10.64
CA HIS A 12 -14.52 12.47 -11.82
C HIS A 12 -15.62 11.45 -11.56
N MET A 13 -16.87 11.85 -11.76
CA MET A 13 -18.03 10.98 -11.57
C MET A 13 -18.68 10.73 -12.91
N GLY A 14 -18.93 9.45 -13.22
CA GLY A 14 -19.73 9.01 -14.35
C GLY A 14 -21.18 8.73 -13.94
N ASP A 15 -21.92 8.01 -14.78
CA ASP A 15 -23.28 7.60 -14.49
C ASP A 15 -23.34 6.22 -13.80
N GLU A 16 -22.29 5.41 -13.95
CA GLU A 16 -22.25 4.02 -13.46
C GLU A 16 -22.15 3.93 -11.94
N GLU A 17 -21.46 4.89 -11.29
CA GLU A 17 -21.32 4.92 -9.83
C GLU A 17 -22.67 5.05 -9.16
N ARG A 18 -23.58 5.87 -9.74
CA ARG A 18 -24.92 6.04 -9.22
C ARG A 18 -25.75 4.76 -9.30
N ILE A 19 -25.62 4.02 -10.41
CA ILE A 19 -26.27 2.71 -10.56
C ILE A 19 -25.85 1.75 -9.47
N LYS A 20 -24.54 1.68 -9.17
CA LYS A 20 -23.99 0.82 -8.10
C LYS A 20 -24.46 1.23 -6.70
N ILE A 21 -24.61 2.52 -6.45
CA ILE A 21 -25.17 3.04 -5.20
C ILE A 21 -26.64 2.62 -5.07
N ASP A 22 -27.43 2.81 -6.12
CA ASP A 22 -28.86 2.45 -6.14
C ASP A 22 -29.04 0.93 -5.96
N GLU A 23 -28.18 0.09 -6.57
CA GLU A 23 -28.16 -1.37 -6.37
C GLU A 23 -27.88 -1.73 -4.90
N ALA A 24 -26.91 -1.06 -4.25
CA ALA A 24 -26.60 -1.30 -2.85
C ALA A 24 -27.76 -0.97 -1.93
N PHE A 25 -28.45 0.16 -2.17
CA PHE A 25 -29.65 0.52 -1.42
C PHE A 25 -30.82 -0.44 -1.68
N ALA A 26 -31.07 -0.82 -2.93
CA ALA A 26 -32.16 -1.73 -3.30
C ALA A 26 -31.95 -3.13 -2.70
N SER A 27 -30.72 -3.61 -2.63
CA SER A 27 -30.38 -4.92 -2.07
C SER A 27 -30.21 -4.91 -0.55
N ASN A 28 -30.21 -3.73 0.10
CA ASN A 28 -29.92 -3.52 1.52
C ASN A 28 -28.52 -4.00 1.96
N TRP A 29 -27.58 -4.11 1.04
CA TRP A 29 -26.16 -4.41 1.34
C TRP A 29 -25.37 -3.12 1.65
N LEU A 30 -25.71 -2.46 2.75
CA LEU A 30 -25.03 -1.27 3.27
C LEU A 30 -24.10 -1.66 4.44
N SER A 31 -23.10 -2.51 4.14
CA SER A 31 -22.21 -3.11 5.13
C SER A 31 -20.76 -3.10 4.64
N SER A 32 -19.83 -3.28 5.57
CA SER A 32 -18.40 -3.51 5.27
C SER A 32 -18.09 -4.90 4.71
N VAL A 33 -19.12 -5.72 4.51
CA VAL A 33 -19.07 -7.03 3.82
C VAL A 33 -20.22 -7.08 2.83
N GLY A 34 -20.11 -7.93 1.80
CA GLY A 34 -21.17 -8.12 0.82
C GLY A 34 -20.66 -8.19 -0.61
N PRO A 35 -21.58 -8.37 -1.58
CA PRO A 35 -21.19 -8.66 -2.96
C PRO A 35 -20.39 -7.55 -3.64
N HIS A 36 -20.68 -6.28 -3.35
CA HIS A 36 -19.94 -5.16 -3.94
C HIS A 36 -18.49 -5.10 -3.44
N ILE A 37 -18.26 -5.39 -2.14
CA ILE A 37 -16.88 -5.44 -1.58
C ILE A 37 -16.12 -6.60 -2.19
N GLN A 38 -16.76 -7.78 -2.28
CA GLN A 38 -16.13 -8.95 -2.87
C GLN A 38 -15.79 -8.73 -4.35
N ALA A 39 -16.72 -8.21 -5.14
CA ALA A 39 -16.48 -7.88 -6.55
C ALA A 39 -15.34 -6.87 -6.72
N PHE A 40 -15.29 -5.83 -5.88
CA PHE A 40 -14.22 -4.83 -5.91
C PHE A 40 -12.84 -5.44 -5.61
N GLU A 41 -12.75 -6.33 -4.62
CA GLU A 41 -11.52 -7.04 -4.32
C GLU A 41 -11.07 -7.94 -5.48
N GLU A 42 -12.00 -8.70 -6.07
CA GLU A 42 -11.72 -9.58 -7.22
C GLU A 42 -11.30 -8.80 -8.46
N GLU A 43 -11.99 -7.71 -8.78
CA GLU A 43 -11.69 -6.85 -9.93
C GLU A 43 -10.33 -6.15 -9.78
N VAL A 44 -10.00 -5.61 -8.61
CA VAL A 44 -8.69 -4.99 -8.36
C VAL A 44 -7.58 -6.03 -8.43
N ALA A 45 -7.76 -7.19 -7.79
CA ALA A 45 -6.76 -8.28 -7.84
C ALA A 45 -6.51 -8.74 -9.29
N HIS A 46 -7.58 -8.91 -10.07
CA HIS A 46 -7.48 -9.27 -11.48
C HIS A 46 -6.77 -8.19 -12.31
N TYR A 47 -7.15 -6.93 -12.12
CA TYR A 47 -6.59 -5.80 -12.88
C TYR A 47 -5.08 -5.67 -12.68
N VAL A 48 -4.61 -5.81 -11.43
CA VAL A 48 -3.18 -5.66 -11.12
C VAL A 48 -2.39 -6.97 -11.24
N GLY A 49 -3.06 -8.11 -11.50
CA GLY A 49 -2.43 -9.42 -11.58
C GLY A 49 -1.96 -9.96 -10.24
N ALA A 50 -2.60 -9.56 -9.15
CA ALA A 50 -2.37 -10.13 -7.82
C ALA A 50 -3.18 -11.41 -7.59
N GLN A 51 -2.73 -12.30 -6.70
CA GLN A 51 -3.48 -13.52 -6.37
C GLN A 51 -4.76 -13.24 -5.58
N GLY A 52 -4.80 -12.12 -4.86
CA GLY A 52 -5.99 -11.68 -4.14
C GLY A 52 -5.80 -10.30 -3.52
N ALA A 53 -6.92 -9.77 -3.03
CA ALA A 53 -7.02 -8.47 -2.42
C ALA A 53 -7.93 -8.48 -1.20
N VAL A 54 -7.72 -7.53 -0.29
CA VAL A 54 -8.57 -7.26 0.88
C VAL A 54 -8.86 -5.78 0.95
N ALA A 55 -10.14 -5.41 0.87
CA ALA A 55 -10.59 -4.03 1.00
C ALA A 55 -10.54 -3.56 2.46
N LEU A 56 -10.13 -2.32 2.65
CA LEU A 56 -9.90 -1.69 3.94
C LEU A 56 -10.41 -0.24 3.93
N SER A 57 -10.55 0.36 5.10
CA SER A 57 -11.08 1.72 5.24
C SER A 57 -10.17 2.82 4.70
N SER A 58 -8.87 2.56 4.51
CA SER A 58 -7.89 3.49 3.95
C SER A 58 -6.59 2.79 3.55
N GLY A 59 -5.78 3.44 2.69
CA GLY A 59 -4.41 3.00 2.43
C GLY A 59 -3.55 2.92 3.69
N THR A 60 -3.72 3.84 4.63
CA THR A 60 -3.04 3.83 5.93
C THR A 60 -3.36 2.56 6.73
N ALA A 61 -4.64 2.16 6.76
CA ALA A 61 -5.06 0.91 7.41
C ALA A 61 -4.45 -0.31 6.71
N ALA A 62 -4.34 -0.24 5.38
CA ALA A 62 -3.73 -1.31 4.60
C ALA A 62 -2.21 -1.44 4.85
N ILE A 63 -1.47 -0.33 4.95
CA ILE A 63 -0.05 -0.35 5.33
C ILE A 63 0.11 -0.91 6.76
N HIS A 64 -0.72 -0.46 7.70
CA HIS A 64 -0.69 -0.96 9.08
C HIS A 64 -0.89 -2.48 9.13
N LEU A 65 -1.88 -2.98 8.40
CA LEU A 65 -2.16 -4.40 8.33
C LEU A 65 -1.02 -5.19 7.67
N ALA A 66 -0.43 -4.66 6.59
CA ALA A 66 0.71 -5.26 5.91
C ALA A 66 1.94 -5.38 6.83
N LEU A 67 2.27 -4.32 7.57
CA LEU A 67 3.38 -4.34 8.52
C LEU A 67 3.14 -5.35 9.65
N ARG A 68 1.91 -5.44 10.14
CA ARG A 68 1.54 -6.45 11.14
C ARG A 68 1.63 -7.88 10.58
N LEU A 69 1.25 -8.10 9.31
CA LEU A 69 1.42 -9.39 8.61
C LEU A 69 2.90 -9.71 8.37
N ALA A 70 3.72 -8.71 8.11
CA ALA A 70 5.18 -8.85 8.04
C ALA A 70 5.82 -9.20 9.40
N GLY A 71 5.04 -9.20 10.47
CA GLY A 71 5.50 -9.53 11.83
C GLY A 71 6.25 -8.39 12.51
N VAL A 72 5.94 -7.14 12.15
CA VAL A 72 6.50 -5.96 12.85
C VAL A 72 5.90 -5.86 14.25
N GLU A 73 6.75 -5.77 15.24
CA GLU A 73 6.44 -5.64 16.66
C GLU A 73 7.11 -4.40 17.25
N ALA A 74 6.82 -4.13 18.52
CA ALA A 74 7.40 -2.99 19.23
C ALA A 74 8.93 -3.08 19.27
N GLY A 75 9.60 -2.01 18.84
CA GLY A 75 11.07 -1.92 18.79
C GLY A 75 11.70 -2.43 17.50
N ASP A 76 10.94 -3.04 16.60
CA ASP A 76 11.45 -3.45 15.28
C ASP A 76 11.77 -2.24 14.40
N TYR A 77 12.87 -2.33 13.65
CA TYR A 77 13.27 -1.31 12.68
C TYR A 77 12.53 -1.54 11.36
N VAL A 78 11.95 -0.47 10.82
CA VAL A 78 11.27 -0.46 9.52
C VAL A 78 11.84 0.65 8.65
N LEU A 79 12.40 0.29 7.51
CA LEU A 79 12.92 1.24 6.53
C LEU A 79 11.76 1.94 5.82
N CYS A 80 11.85 3.24 5.60
CA CYS A 80 10.82 4.02 4.91
C CYS A 80 11.43 5.20 4.16
N SER A 81 10.76 5.65 3.10
CA SER A 81 11.19 6.81 2.32
C SER A 81 11.10 8.10 3.15
N THR A 82 12.06 9.00 2.98
CA THR A 82 12.00 10.37 3.56
C THR A 82 10.98 11.23 2.84
N PHE A 83 10.89 11.10 1.52
CA PHE A 83 9.97 11.86 0.69
C PHE A 83 8.71 11.05 0.41
N THR A 84 7.73 11.21 1.27
CA THR A 84 6.45 10.51 1.20
C THR A 84 5.36 11.25 1.97
N PHE A 85 4.11 10.84 1.75
CA PHE A 85 3.02 11.23 2.61
C PHE A 85 3.13 10.50 3.96
N ILE A 86 2.77 11.17 5.04
CA ILE A 86 2.94 10.66 6.41
C ILE A 86 2.28 9.30 6.67
N ALA A 87 1.29 8.91 5.86
CA ALA A 87 0.62 7.62 5.96
C ALA A 87 1.54 6.41 5.70
N SER A 88 2.67 6.58 5.00
CA SER A 88 3.67 5.52 4.83
C SER A 88 4.45 5.26 6.12
N VAL A 89 4.53 6.23 7.02
CA VAL A 89 5.35 6.19 8.25
C VAL A 89 4.52 5.94 9.50
N ASN A 90 3.37 6.61 9.65
CA ASN A 90 2.53 6.50 10.85
C ASN A 90 2.20 5.06 11.26
N PRO A 91 1.88 4.12 10.33
CA PRO A 91 1.62 2.73 10.68
C PRO A 91 2.78 2.02 11.38
N ILE A 92 4.04 2.44 11.12
CA ILE A 92 5.21 1.94 11.85
C ILE A 92 5.11 2.33 13.32
N LEU A 93 4.76 3.60 13.56
CA LEU A 93 4.58 4.12 14.94
C LEU A 93 3.38 3.50 15.65
N TYR A 94 2.30 3.18 14.92
CA TYR A 94 1.13 2.48 15.49
C TYR A 94 1.48 1.11 16.07
N LEU A 95 2.49 0.45 15.49
CA LEU A 95 3.03 -0.82 15.97
C LEU A 95 4.17 -0.62 16.99
N SER A 96 4.44 0.62 17.40
CA SER A 96 5.60 0.97 18.23
C SER A 96 6.94 0.55 17.61
N GLY A 97 6.99 0.41 16.29
CA GLY A 97 8.21 0.21 15.52
C GLY A 97 9.04 1.48 15.40
N ILE A 98 10.27 1.33 14.99
CA ILE A 98 11.25 2.42 14.84
C ILE A 98 11.43 2.70 13.34
N PRO A 99 10.94 3.84 12.81
CA PRO A 99 11.16 4.19 11.41
C PRO A 99 12.63 4.56 11.17
N VAL A 100 13.20 4.00 10.12
CA VAL A 100 14.53 4.33 9.62
C VAL A 100 14.36 4.98 8.26
N PHE A 101 14.63 6.26 8.18
CA PHE A 101 14.41 7.05 6.98
C PHE A 101 15.54 6.84 5.98
N VAL A 102 15.16 6.52 4.74
CA VAL A 102 16.07 6.33 3.61
C VAL A 102 15.82 7.43 2.59
N ASP A 103 16.88 8.09 2.16
CA ASP A 103 16.81 9.24 1.27
C ASP A 103 16.45 8.85 -0.17
N SER A 104 16.05 9.85 -0.95
CA SER A 104 15.63 9.71 -2.34
C SER A 104 16.83 9.76 -3.30
N GLU A 105 16.68 9.13 -4.47
CA GLU A 105 17.59 9.30 -5.60
C GLU A 105 17.11 10.49 -6.47
N PRO A 106 18.02 11.14 -7.24
CA PRO A 106 17.72 12.43 -7.89
C PRO A 106 16.87 12.34 -9.16
N ASN A 107 16.68 11.15 -9.76
CA ASN A 107 16.00 11.05 -11.06
C ASN A 107 14.48 10.91 -10.93
N SER A 108 14.00 10.03 -10.07
CA SER A 108 12.57 9.79 -9.84
C SER A 108 12.08 10.28 -8.49
N TRP A 109 12.99 10.66 -7.59
CA TRP A 109 12.74 11.08 -6.22
C TRP A 109 12.18 9.96 -5.33
N ASN A 110 12.19 8.73 -5.81
CA ASN A 110 11.88 7.55 -5.03
C ASN A 110 13.06 7.15 -4.15
N MET A 111 12.89 6.15 -3.28
CA MET A 111 13.94 5.66 -2.39
C MET A 111 15.20 5.29 -3.17
N SER A 112 16.36 5.83 -2.76
CA SER A 112 17.65 5.49 -3.33
C SER A 112 18.07 4.07 -2.92
N PRO A 113 18.34 3.15 -3.88
CA PRO A 113 18.90 1.85 -3.57
C PRO A 113 20.23 1.93 -2.83
N GLU A 114 21.10 2.88 -3.19
CA GLU A 114 22.40 3.08 -2.52
C GLU A 114 22.23 3.56 -1.07
N ALA A 115 21.24 4.42 -0.80
CA ALA A 115 20.94 4.87 0.56
C ALA A 115 20.32 3.71 1.38
N LEU A 116 19.47 2.89 0.75
CA LEU A 116 18.89 1.69 1.35
C LEU A 116 19.98 0.68 1.74
N GLU A 117 20.92 0.41 0.85
CA GLU A 117 22.05 -0.48 1.14
C GLU A 117 22.85 0.02 2.34
N ARG A 118 23.25 1.31 2.34
CA ARG A 118 23.98 1.91 3.48
C ARG A 118 23.22 1.81 4.79
N ALA A 119 21.90 2.03 4.78
CA ALA A 119 21.08 1.91 5.98
C ALA A 119 21.04 0.48 6.51
N CYS A 120 20.95 -0.52 5.62
CA CYS A 120 21.03 -1.94 5.99
C CYS A 120 22.41 -2.30 6.56
N GLU A 121 23.49 -1.86 5.93
CA GLU A 121 24.86 -2.09 6.41
C GLU A 121 25.10 -1.48 7.79
N GLN A 122 24.65 -0.24 8.01
CA GLN A 122 24.80 0.44 9.29
C GLN A 122 24.05 -0.30 10.40
N LEU A 123 22.79 -0.69 10.15
CA LEU A 123 22.00 -1.44 11.13
C LEU A 123 22.64 -2.81 11.41
N ALA A 124 23.16 -3.50 10.39
CA ALA A 124 23.85 -4.78 10.57
C ALA A 124 25.12 -4.66 11.43
N GLN A 125 25.90 -3.58 11.26
CA GLN A 125 27.06 -3.29 12.13
C GLN A 125 26.67 -3.06 13.59
N GLU A 126 25.45 -2.56 13.83
CA GLU A 126 24.88 -2.38 15.17
C GLU A 126 24.21 -3.66 15.71
N GLY A 127 24.27 -4.78 14.98
CA GLY A 127 23.61 -6.04 15.34
C GLY A 127 22.09 -6.00 15.20
N LYS A 128 21.58 -5.07 14.38
CA LYS A 128 20.13 -4.85 14.13
C LYS A 128 19.77 -5.30 12.72
N THR A 129 18.56 -5.81 12.55
CA THR A 129 18.04 -6.19 11.24
C THR A 129 16.67 -5.52 11.03
N PRO A 130 16.49 -4.75 9.96
CA PRO A 130 15.17 -4.21 9.64
C PRO A 130 14.17 -5.33 9.36
N LYS A 131 12.98 -5.24 9.95
CA LYS A 131 11.92 -6.23 9.77
C LYS A 131 11.20 -6.10 8.45
N ALA A 132 10.96 -4.85 8.04
CA ALA A 132 10.25 -4.52 6.81
C ALA A 132 10.79 -3.23 6.19
N ALA A 133 10.43 -2.99 4.94
CA ALA A 133 10.65 -1.74 4.22
C ALA A 133 9.33 -1.29 3.56
N VAL A 134 8.95 -0.03 3.75
CA VAL A 134 7.83 0.61 3.05
C VAL A 134 8.40 1.40 1.88
N ILE A 135 8.17 0.91 0.68
CA ILE A 135 8.65 1.50 -0.57
C ILE A 135 7.51 2.24 -1.24
N VAL A 136 7.68 3.53 -1.43
CA VAL A 136 6.68 4.39 -2.06
C VAL A 136 6.94 4.47 -3.57
N HIS A 137 5.86 4.48 -4.35
CA HIS A 137 5.88 4.83 -5.77
C HIS A 137 5.35 6.25 -5.92
N LEU A 138 6.24 7.22 -5.76
CA LEU A 138 5.93 8.63 -5.60
C LEU A 138 5.21 9.20 -6.81
N TYR A 139 4.02 9.78 -6.59
CA TYR A 139 3.19 10.40 -7.64
C TYR A 139 2.95 9.52 -8.88
N GLY A 140 2.91 8.21 -8.69
CA GLY A 140 2.70 7.25 -9.77
C GLY A 140 3.98 6.84 -10.51
N GLN A 141 5.15 7.37 -10.16
CA GLN A 141 6.43 6.94 -10.70
C GLN A 141 6.97 5.76 -9.90
N SER A 142 7.25 4.63 -10.56
CA SER A 142 7.82 3.45 -9.90
C SER A 142 9.22 3.74 -9.31
N ALA A 143 9.46 3.24 -8.10
CA ALA A 143 10.80 3.07 -7.57
C ALA A 143 11.58 2.00 -8.37
N ASP A 144 12.91 1.98 -8.27
CA ASP A 144 13.76 0.92 -8.86
C ASP A 144 13.61 -0.38 -8.06
N MET A 145 12.54 -1.11 -8.38
CA MET A 145 12.16 -2.30 -7.61
C MET A 145 13.14 -3.45 -7.76
N ASP A 146 13.85 -3.58 -8.87
CA ASP A 146 14.83 -4.66 -9.03
C ASP A 146 16.00 -4.48 -8.07
N ALA A 147 16.55 -3.28 -7.98
CA ALA A 147 17.65 -2.97 -7.06
C ALA A 147 17.19 -3.06 -5.60
N ILE A 148 16.03 -2.49 -5.28
CA ILE A 148 15.45 -2.52 -3.92
C ILE A 148 15.16 -3.95 -3.47
N MET A 149 14.52 -4.77 -4.31
CA MET A 149 14.22 -6.17 -3.98
C MET A 149 15.49 -7.00 -3.81
N ALA A 150 16.52 -6.76 -4.63
CA ALA A 150 17.81 -7.47 -4.49
C ALA A 150 18.45 -7.18 -3.12
N ILE A 151 18.40 -5.94 -2.65
CA ILE A 151 18.89 -5.54 -1.33
C ILE A 151 18.02 -6.18 -0.24
N CYS A 152 16.72 -5.96 -0.27
CA CYS A 152 15.79 -6.45 0.75
C CYS A 152 15.86 -7.97 0.90
N ASN A 153 15.95 -8.72 -0.20
CA ASN A 153 16.08 -10.18 -0.18
C ASN A 153 17.39 -10.64 0.49
N ARG A 154 18.49 -9.92 0.27
CA ARG A 154 19.79 -10.23 0.88
C ARG A 154 19.76 -10.12 2.40
N TYR A 155 19.00 -9.16 2.92
CA TYR A 155 18.86 -8.92 4.37
C TYR A 155 17.62 -9.58 4.98
N GLY A 156 16.80 -10.29 4.20
CA GLY A 156 15.57 -10.95 4.67
C GLY A 156 14.46 -9.96 5.07
N ILE A 157 14.42 -8.79 4.43
CA ILE A 157 13.48 -7.70 4.72
C ILE A 157 12.19 -7.88 3.93
N ILE A 158 11.05 -7.83 4.60
CA ILE A 158 9.73 -7.87 3.96
C ILE A 158 9.42 -6.52 3.32
N VAL A 159 9.08 -6.53 2.03
CA VAL A 159 8.77 -5.30 1.27
C VAL A 159 7.27 -5.08 1.20
N VAL A 160 6.85 -3.89 1.65
CA VAL A 160 5.49 -3.34 1.50
C VAL A 160 5.57 -2.20 0.49
N GLU A 161 4.91 -2.34 -0.65
CA GLU A 161 4.83 -1.29 -1.66
C GLU A 161 3.66 -0.35 -1.34
N ASP A 162 3.96 0.89 -1.02
CA ASP A 162 2.94 1.95 -0.97
C ASP A 162 2.67 2.46 -2.40
N ALA A 163 1.74 1.81 -3.05
CA ALA A 163 1.27 2.10 -4.40
C ALA A 163 0.00 2.98 -4.38
N ALA A 164 -0.20 3.76 -3.31
CA ALA A 164 -1.39 4.60 -3.13
C ALA A 164 -1.66 5.59 -4.26
N GLU A 165 -0.66 5.92 -5.06
CA GLU A 165 -0.73 6.86 -6.19
C GLU A 165 -0.36 6.20 -7.53
N SER A 166 -0.13 4.90 -7.57
CA SER A 166 0.42 4.21 -8.74
C SER A 166 -0.45 3.05 -9.25
N LEU A 167 -1.76 3.08 -8.99
CA LEU A 167 -2.69 2.13 -9.60
C LEU A 167 -2.62 2.26 -11.14
N GLY A 168 -2.31 1.16 -11.82
CA GLY A 168 -2.10 1.14 -13.27
C GLY A 168 -0.66 1.37 -13.73
N THR A 169 0.22 1.93 -12.88
CA THR A 169 1.64 2.04 -13.18
C THR A 169 2.30 0.66 -13.21
N THR A 170 3.19 0.44 -14.18
CA THR A 170 3.96 -0.80 -14.29
C THR A 170 5.45 -0.54 -14.24
N TYR A 171 6.16 -1.44 -13.58
CA TYR A 171 7.61 -1.56 -13.59
C TYR A 171 7.99 -2.85 -14.33
N ARG A 172 8.62 -2.72 -15.50
CA ARG A 172 9.01 -3.86 -16.37
C ARG A 172 7.87 -4.85 -16.64
N GLY A 173 6.66 -4.33 -16.88
CA GLY A 173 5.47 -5.12 -17.20
C GLY A 173 4.73 -5.73 -16.00
N ARG A 174 5.16 -5.48 -14.78
CA ARG A 174 4.46 -5.84 -13.54
C ARG A 174 3.85 -4.61 -12.90
N HIS A 175 2.61 -4.69 -12.43
CA HIS A 175 1.99 -3.57 -11.73
C HIS A 175 2.73 -3.23 -10.42
N CYS A 176 2.98 -1.94 -10.18
CA CYS A 176 3.42 -1.45 -8.88
C CYS A 176 2.42 -1.87 -7.80
N GLY A 177 2.91 -2.35 -6.68
CA GLY A 177 2.10 -3.01 -5.64
C GLY A 177 2.04 -4.54 -5.77
N THR A 178 2.66 -5.15 -6.80
CA THR A 178 2.68 -6.62 -6.98
C THR A 178 4.09 -7.19 -7.08
N ILE A 179 5.11 -6.39 -6.77
CA ILE A 179 6.52 -6.78 -6.91
C ILE A 179 7.09 -7.22 -5.57
N GLY A 180 6.73 -6.51 -4.50
CA GLY A 180 7.06 -6.84 -3.12
C GLY A 180 6.19 -7.96 -2.55
N HIS A 181 6.18 -8.07 -1.23
CA HIS A 181 5.38 -9.09 -0.52
C HIS A 181 3.92 -8.64 -0.35
N PHE A 182 3.72 -7.34 -0.10
CA PHE A 182 2.41 -6.70 0.04
C PHE A 182 2.38 -5.43 -0.78
N GLY A 183 1.27 -5.17 -1.45
CA GLY A 183 1.00 -3.92 -2.12
C GLY A 183 -0.22 -3.21 -1.55
N ILE A 184 -0.18 -1.90 -1.57
CA ILE A 184 -1.20 -1.06 -0.97
C ILE A 184 -1.70 -0.07 -2.00
N TYR A 185 -3.01 -0.04 -2.24
CA TYR A 185 -3.67 0.99 -3.02
C TYR A 185 -4.57 1.84 -2.13
N SER A 186 -4.77 3.09 -2.51
CA SER A 186 -5.64 4.03 -1.81
C SER A 186 -6.73 4.53 -2.76
N PHE A 187 -7.93 4.63 -2.22
CA PHE A 187 -9.12 5.14 -2.92
C PHE A 187 -9.70 6.37 -2.21
N ASN A 188 -8.81 7.17 -1.59
CA ASN A 188 -9.19 8.45 -1.01
C ASN A 188 -9.64 9.43 -2.11
N GLY A 189 -10.34 10.51 -1.73
CA GLY A 189 -10.96 11.47 -2.65
C GLY A 189 -10.03 12.10 -3.69
N ASN A 190 -8.73 12.18 -3.43
CA ASN A 190 -7.71 12.76 -4.31
C ASN A 190 -6.90 11.72 -5.11
N LYS A 191 -7.25 10.43 -5.02
CA LYS A 191 -6.52 9.36 -5.72
C LYS A 191 -7.03 9.17 -7.15
N LEU A 192 -6.32 8.36 -7.93
CA LEU A 192 -6.62 8.09 -9.34
C LEU A 192 -8.06 7.57 -9.53
N ILE A 193 -8.50 6.67 -8.66
CA ILE A 193 -9.88 6.22 -8.50
C ILE A 193 -10.27 6.43 -7.05
N THR A 194 -11.49 6.90 -6.80
CA THR A 194 -11.97 7.17 -5.45
C THR A 194 -13.22 6.39 -5.10
N THR A 195 -13.29 5.94 -3.85
CA THR A 195 -14.49 5.47 -3.17
C THR A 195 -14.87 6.41 -2.01
N SER A 196 -14.52 7.71 -2.12
CA SER A 196 -14.58 8.72 -1.05
C SER A 196 -13.50 8.48 0.03
N GLY A 197 -13.43 7.33 0.60
CA GLY A 197 -12.37 6.78 1.44
C GLY A 197 -12.28 5.29 1.19
N GLY A 198 -11.10 4.72 1.32
CA GLY A 198 -10.88 3.30 1.07
C GLY A 198 -9.40 2.98 0.83
N GLY A 199 -9.07 1.72 0.97
CA GLY A 199 -7.76 1.17 0.66
C GLY A 199 -7.88 -0.30 0.26
N MET A 200 -6.81 -0.83 -0.29
CA MET A 200 -6.71 -2.24 -0.66
C MET A 200 -5.33 -2.76 -0.30
N LEU A 201 -5.29 -3.93 0.30
CA LEU A 201 -4.08 -4.72 0.45
C LEU A 201 -4.12 -5.84 -0.58
N VAL A 202 -3.05 -5.98 -1.36
CA VAL A 202 -2.87 -7.10 -2.30
C VAL A 202 -1.62 -7.89 -1.94
N SER A 203 -1.64 -9.18 -2.22
CA SER A 203 -0.50 -10.07 -2.01
C SER A 203 -0.59 -11.31 -2.90
N SER A 204 0.53 -11.97 -3.12
CA SER A 204 0.60 -13.31 -3.71
C SER A 204 0.53 -14.44 -2.67
N ASP A 205 0.52 -14.11 -1.38
CA ASP A 205 0.42 -15.09 -0.28
C ASP A 205 -1.03 -15.29 0.16
N PRO A 206 -1.67 -16.45 -0.16
CA PRO A 206 -3.05 -16.71 0.21
C PRO A 206 -3.24 -16.90 1.74
N VAL A 207 -2.19 -17.26 2.48
CA VAL A 207 -2.27 -17.39 3.94
C VAL A 207 -2.32 -16.01 4.56
N ALA A 208 -1.46 -15.09 4.11
CA ALA A 208 -1.47 -13.71 4.55
C ALA A 208 -2.80 -13.01 4.21
N LEU A 209 -3.36 -13.25 3.01
CA LEU A 209 -4.66 -12.70 2.60
C LEU A 209 -5.82 -13.19 3.48
N ARG A 210 -5.87 -14.48 3.82
CA ARG A 210 -6.89 -15.01 4.75
C ARG A 210 -6.77 -14.36 6.12
N LYS A 211 -5.55 -14.22 6.64
CA LYS A 211 -5.29 -13.57 7.93
C LYS A 211 -5.64 -12.07 7.89
N ALA A 212 -5.31 -11.39 6.78
CA ALA A 212 -5.70 -10.00 6.56
C ALA A 212 -7.22 -9.83 6.61
N ARG A 213 -7.96 -10.66 5.89
CA ARG A 213 -9.41 -10.63 5.87
C ARG A 213 -10.01 -10.90 7.26
N HIS A 214 -9.51 -11.92 7.95
CA HIS A 214 -9.95 -12.24 9.31
C HIS A 214 -9.78 -11.01 10.24
N TRP A 215 -8.61 -10.38 10.23
CA TRP A 215 -8.37 -9.21 11.07
C TRP A 215 -9.16 -7.97 10.63
N ALA A 216 -9.39 -7.78 9.33
CA ALA A 216 -10.17 -6.66 8.80
C ALA A 216 -11.68 -6.79 9.09
N THR A 217 -12.18 -8.02 9.27
CA THR A 217 -13.61 -8.32 9.50
C THR A 217 -13.89 -8.76 10.93
N GLN A 218 -13.40 -8.01 11.93
CA GLN A 218 -13.66 -8.18 13.36
C GLN A 218 -12.93 -9.36 14.04
N ALA A 219 -12.07 -10.10 13.35
CA ALA A 219 -11.36 -11.29 13.87
C ALA A 219 -12.32 -12.31 14.54
N LYS A 220 -13.52 -12.45 13.95
CA LYS A 220 -14.55 -13.36 14.45
C LYS A 220 -14.13 -14.80 14.14
N GLU A 221 -14.11 -15.64 15.15
CA GLU A 221 -13.97 -17.09 15.02
C GLU A 221 -15.35 -17.71 14.72
N ASP A 222 -15.37 -18.78 13.90
CA ASP A 222 -16.60 -19.50 13.52
C ASP A 222 -17.14 -20.34 14.69
#